data_adafde37f822dfc402dbec50ad975433
#
_entry.id   adafde37f822dfc402dbec50ad975433
#
_cell.length_a   1.000
_cell.length_b   1.000
_cell.length_c   1.000
_cell.angle_alpha   90.00
_cell.angle_beta   90.00
_cell.angle_gamma   90.00
#
_symmetry.space_group_name_H-M   'P 1'
#
loop_
_entity.id
_entity.type
_entity.pdbx_description
1 polymer ?
#
loop_
_entity_poly.entity_id
_entity_poly.type
_entity_poly.pdbx_seq_one_letter_code
_entity_poly.pdbx_strand_id
1 'polypeptide(L)'
;MATGLSLEVPKRGQIIALATAMQESRLRNLGSGDRDSLGLFQQRPSMGWGTAEQIRDPVYASERFYKALLQVKGWQQMTVTQAAQAVQKSGFPDAYAQWEPLATALQKAIAATFPGGQKDKPAKDGDTSKDTKAPASGCGPAEDGSSYGRIPEGSVPKGYAIPKDADPKARKAIDWAMHQLGTMYQWGGSCTAAHGPDPMGRCDCSSLMQQAYAKAGVQLTRTTYTQVNEGKAVSPDKLQPGDLIFSRSTAQRPEHVGMFMGAGLVIEAPKTGKPVRITPLKDWAILAVRRVV
;
A
#
# COMPACT_ATOMS: atom_id res chain seq x y z
N MET A 1 -16.51 13.65 -4.16
CA MET A 1 -16.36 14.49 -5.39
C MET A 1 -17.59 15.37 -5.61
N ALA A 2 -18.76 14.81 -5.89
CA ALA A 2 -19.97 15.64 -6.14
C ALA A 2 -20.20 16.72 -5.06
N THR A 3 -20.13 16.35 -3.79
CA THR A 3 -20.21 17.27 -2.64
C THR A 3 -19.17 18.38 -2.69
N GLY A 4 -17.93 18.06 -3.06
CA GLY A 4 -16.87 19.07 -3.18
C GLY A 4 -17.12 20.05 -4.34
N LEU A 5 -17.68 19.56 -5.43
CA LEU A 5 -18.09 20.42 -6.56
C LEU A 5 -19.27 21.31 -6.18
N SER A 6 -20.30 20.77 -5.51
CA SER A 6 -21.47 21.57 -5.07
C SER A 6 -21.12 22.63 -4.03
N LEU A 7 -20.06 22.43 -3.26
CA LEU A 7 -19.52 23.39 -2.30
C LEU A 7 -18.44 24.31 -2.89
N GLU A 8 -18.22 24.26 -4.21
CA GLU A 8 -17.19 25.03 -4.94
C GLU A 8 -15.79 24.86 -4.34
N VAL A 9 -15.51 23.70 -3.73
CA VAL A 9 -14.19 23.43 -3.14
C VAL A 9 -13.16 23.32 -4.27
N PRO A 10 -12.05 24.07 -4.19
CA PRO A 10 -10.99 24.02 -5.19
C PRO A 10 -10.46 22.61 -5.40
N LYS A 11 -9.93 22.32 -6.59
CA LYS A 11 -9.34 21.03 -6.99
C LYS A 11 -8.43 20.44 -5.91
N ARG A 12 -7.55 21.26 -5.32
CA ARG A 12 -6.66 20.82 -4.24
C ARG A 12 -7.42 20.29 -3.02
N GLY A 13 -8.49 20.93 -2.60
CA GLY A 13 -9.33 20.47 -1.49
C GLY A 13 -10.03 19.13 -1.80
N GLN A 14 -10.44 18.94 -3.05
CA GLN A 14 -11.01 17.67 -3.51
C GLN A 14 -9.96 16.54 -3.48
N ILE A 15 -8.71 16.84 -3.86
CA ILE A 15 -7.58 15.88 -3.78
C ILE A 15 -7.29 15.52 -2.32
N ILE A 16 -7.25 16.51 -1.41
CA ILE A 16 -7.05 16.27 0.03
C ILE A 16 -8.15 15.36 0.59
N ALA A 17 -9.42 15.61 0.25
CA ALA A 17 -10.52 14.78 0.71
C ALA A 17 -10.44 13.34 0.19
N LEU A 18 -10.09 13.16 -1.09
CA LEU A 18 -9.89 11.83 -1.69
C LEU A 18 -8.73 11.09 -1.02
N ALA A 19 -7.59 11.75 -0.83
CA ALA A 19 -6.43 11.16 -0.15
C ALA A 19 -6.77 10.76 1.29
N THR A 20 -7.54 11.59 2.00
CA THR A 20 -8.00 11.30 3.36
C THR A 20 -8.93 10.10 3.37
N ALA A 21 -9.99 10.08 2.55
CA ALA A 21 -10.91 8.96 2.49
C ALA A 21 -10.24 7.65 2.02
N MET A 22 -9.22 7.74 1.16
CA MET A 22 -8.38 6.57 0.81
C MET A 22 -7.62 6.04 2.01
N GLN A 23 -7.05 6.90 2.85
CA GLN A 23 -6.33 6.48 4.05
C GLN A 23 -7.26 5.89 5.09
N GLU A 24 -8.40 6.55 5.37
CA GLU A 24 -9.28 6.21 6.47
C GLU A 24 -10.14 4.96 6.21
N SER A 25 -10.66 4.81 4.99
CA SER A 25 -11.64 3.78 4.69
C SER A 25 -11.46 3.06 3.35
N ARG A 26 -10.47 3.46 2.54
CA ARG A 26 -10.34 3.02 1.14
C ARG A 26 -11.57 3.41 0.29
N LEU A 27 -12.10 4.59 0.52
CA LEU A 27 -13.35 5.09 -0.09
C LEU A 27 -14.58 4.21 0.22
N ARG A 28 -14.53 3.43 1.29
CA ARG A 28 -15.64 2.58 1.73
C ARG A 28 -16.41 3.25 2.86
N ASN A 29 -17.71 3.20 2.80
CA ASN A 29 -18.58 3.71 3.88
C ASN A 29 -18.66 2.65 5.00
N LEU A 30 -17.66 2.63 5.90
CA LEU A 30 -17.51 1.61 6.93
C LEU A 30 -18.51 1.81 8.07
N GLY A 31 -19.14 0.71 8.51
CA GLY A 31 -20.08 0.70 9.64
C GLY A 31 -19.40 0.68 11.01
N SER A 32 -18.06 0.53 11.05
CA SER A 32 -17.26 0.50 12.29
C SER A 32 -15.79 0.81 11.96
N GLY A 33 -15.01 1.20 12.98
CA GLY A 33 -13.58 1.48 12.88
C GLY A 33 -12.91 1.42 14.26
N ASP A 34 -11.80 2.14 14.42
CA ASP A 34 -11.18 2.28 15.73
C ASP A 34 -12.10 3.09 16.65
N ARG A 35 -12.35 2.55 17.86
CA ARG A 35 -13.29 3.10 18.83
C ARG A 35 -14.68 3.29 18.23
N ASP A 36 -15.19 4.53 18.18
CA ASP A 36 -16.48 4.90 17.61
C ASP A 36 -16.38 5.53 16.20
N SER A 37 -15.28 5.27 15.47
CA SER A 37 -15.05 5.79 14.13
C SER A 37 -15.97 5.13 13.10
N LEU A 38 -16.56 5.93 12.22
CA LEU A 38 -17.55 5.50 11.23
C LEU A 38 -17.34 6.19 9.88
N GLY A 39 -17.88 5.56 8.85
CA GLY A 39 -18.07 6.15 7.54
C GLY A 39 -16.81 6.32 6.72
N LEU A 40 -16.94 7.17 5.71
CA LEU A 40 -15.94 7.40 4.66
C LEU A 40 -14.63 7.99 5.17
N PHE A 41 -14.70 8.86 6.18
CA PHE A 41 -13.56 9.57 6.77
C PHE A 41 -13.20 9.09 8.18
N GLN A 42 -13.77 7.96 8.64
CA GLN A 42 -13.59 7.44 10.00
C GLN A 42 -13.79 8.53 11.08
N GLN A 43 -14.82 9.32 10.87
CA GLN A 43 -15.23 10.38 11.80
C GLN A 43 -15.88 9.77 13.05
N ARG A 44 -15.76 10.47 14.18
CA ARG A 44 -16.21 9.94 15.47
C ARG A 44 -17.34 10.79 16.05
N PRO A 45 -18.50 10.17 16.41
CA PRO A 45 -19.56 10.85 17.12
C PRO A 45 -19.07 11.54 18.41
N SER A 46 -18.23 10.85 19.20
CA SER A 46 -17.66 11.37 20.43
C SER A 46 -16.77 12.61 20.26
N MET A 47 -16.32 12.88 19.02
CA MET A 47 -15.49 14.05 18.68
C MET A 47 -16.31 15.18 17.99
N GLY A 48 -17.62 15.11 18.04
CA GLY A 48 -18.52 16.16 17.53
C GLY A 48 -18.67 16.21 16.00
N TRP A 49 -18.36 15.11 15.31
CA TRP A 49 -18.50 15.05 13.84
C TRP A 49 -19.95 14.89 13.39
N GLY A 50 -20.86 14.49 14.28
CA GLY A 50 -22.28 14.24 14.04
C GLY A 50 -22.74 12.96 14.72
N THR A 51 -24.02 12.59 14.52
CA THR A 51 -24.53 11.30 14.99
C THR A 51 -23.97 10.16 14.16
N ALA A 52 -24.03 8.91 14.64
CA ALA A 52 -23.62 7.74 13.91
C ALA A 52 -24.31 7.61 12.55
N GLU A 53 -25.61 7.94 12.48
CA GLU A 53 -26.39 7.93 11.25
C GLU A 53 -25.91 8.98 10.25
N GLN A 54 -25.68 10.21 10.73
CA GLN A 54 -25.18 11.31 9.91
C GLN A 54 -23.78 11.01 9.34
N ILE A 55 -22.86 10.50 10.16
CA ILE A 55 -21.50 10.16 9.71
C ILE A 55 -21.52 9.03 8.68
N ARG A 56 -22.48 8.13 8.74
CA ARG A 56 -22.67 7.05 7.77
C ARG A 56 -23.35 7.51 6.48
N ASP A 57 -23.84 8.74 6.41
CA ASP A 57 -24.21 9.37 5.15
C ASP A 57 -22.96 9.95 4.47
N PRO A 58 -22.52 9.42 3.30
CA PRO A 58 -21.32 9.90 2.63
C PRO A 58 -21.37 11.37 2.23
N VAL A 59 -22.56 11.91 1.96
CA VAL A 59 -22.74 13.33 1.61
C VAL A 59 -22.49 14.19 2.83
N TYR A 60 -23.16 13.90 3.95
CA TYR A 60 -22.96 14.59 5.22
C TYR A 60 -21.49 14.52 5.68
N ALA A 61 -20.90 13.32 5.70
CA ALA A 61 -19.50 13.11 6.10
C ALA A 61 -18.52 13.93 5.25
N SER A 62 -18.77 13.99 3.93
CA SER A 62 -17.96 14.80 3.01
C SER A 62 -18.13 16.30 3.26
N GLU A 63 -19.37 16.76 3.48
CA GLU A 63 -19.62 18.17 3.82
C GLU A 63 -18.91 18.58 5.10
N ARG A 64 -18.99 17.76 6.14
CA ARG A 64 -18.32 18.01 7.42
C ARG A 64 -16.81 18.08 7.24
N PHE A 65 -16.23 17.16 6.45
CA PHE A 65 -14.81 17.19 6.12
C PHE A 65 -14.40 18.47 5.41
N TYR A 66 -15.12 18.85 4.33
CA TYR A 66 -14.82 20.08 3.58
C TYR A 66 -14.97 21.33 4.43
N LYS A 67 -16.04 21.42 5.21
CA LYS A 67 -16.24 22.56 6.13
C LYS A 67 -15.08 22.67 7.12
N ALA A 68 -14.60 21.57 7.67
CA ALA A 68 -13.45 21.56 8.57
C ALA A 68 -12.15 21.95 7.83
N LEU A 69 -11.91 21.44 6.62
CA LEU A 69 -10.74 21.79 5.82
C LEU A 69 -10.70 23.28 5.48
N LEU A 70 -11.82 23.86 5.09
CA LEU A 70 -11.91 25.28 4.74
C LEU A 70 -11.66 26.21 5.94
N GLN A 71 -11.79 25.72 7.18
CA GLN A 71 -11.44 26.46 8.40
C GLN A 71 -9.96 26.38 8.77
N VAL A 72 -9.19 25.49 8.15
CA VAL A 72 -7.74 25.36 8.39
C VAL A 72 -7.02 26.53 7.73
N LYS A 73 -6.43 27.41 8.54
CA LYS A 73 -5.71 28.58 8.00
C LYS A 73 -4.54 28.13 7.12
N GLY A 74 -4.50 28.60 5.88
CA GLY A 74 -3.40 28.34 4.93
C GLY A 74 -3.40 26.92 4.34
N TRP A 75 -4.51 26.21 4.40
CA TRP A 75 -4.61 24.82 3.89
C TRP A 75 -4.23 24.67 2.40
N GLN A 76 -4.42 25.72 1.59
CA GLN A 76 -4.07 25.68 0.16
C GLN A 76 -2.55 25.57 -0.09
N GLN A 77 -1.73 26.05 0.84
CA GLN A 77 -0.26 26.00 0.77
C GLN A 77 0.34 24.79 1.49
N MET A 78 -0.47 24.09 2.29
CA MET A 78 -0.04 22.88 2.99
C MET A 78 0.15 21.73 2.01
N THR A 79 1.03 20.77 2.34
CA THR A 79 1.02 19.47 1.65
C THR A 79 -0.31 18.75 1.89
N VAL A 80 -0.67 17.79 1.02
CA VAL A 80 -1.91 17.00 1.21
C VAL A 80 -1.95 16.37 2.60
N THR A 81 -0.81 15.85 3.05
CA THR A 81 -0.70 15.20 4.36
C THR A 81 -0.87 16.21 5.52
N GLN A 82 -0.29 17.39 5.43
CA GLN A 82 -0.44 18.43 6.45
C GLN A 82 -1.90 18.89 6.58
N ALA A 83 -2.56 19.15 5.44
CA ALA A 83 -3.95 19.59 5.44
C ALA A 83 -4.91 18.50 5.93
N ALA A 84 -4.73 17.25 5.50
CA ALA A 84 -5.51 16.11 5.98
C ALA A 84 -5.32 15.91 7.49
N GLN A 85 -4.10 15.97 7.98
CA GLN A 85 -3.77 15.84 9.40
C GLN A 85 -4.36 16.96 10.25
N ALA A 86 -4.38 18.19 9.74
CA ALA A 86 -4.98 19.33 10.44
C ALA A 86 -6.49 19.12 10.68
N VAL A 87 -7.17 18.42 9.78
CA VAL A 87 -8.59 18.07 9.89
C VAL A 87 -8.79 16.83 10.77
N GLN A 88 -8.07 15.75 10.49
CA GLN A 88 -8.30 14.42 11.08
C GLN A 88 -7.67 14.24 12.46
N LYS A 89 -6.56 14.94 12.74
CA LYS A 89 -5.78 14.80 13.99
C LYS A 89 -5.47 13.33 14.32
N SER A 90 -5.12 12.58 13.27
CA SER A 90 -4.80 11.16 13.34
C SER A 90 -3.49 10.90 14.10
N GLY A 91 -3.35 9.72 14.69
CA GLY A 91 -2.08 9.26 15.28
C GLY A 91 -0.96 8.99 14.27
N PHE A 92 -1.26 9.06 12.96
CA PHE A 92 -0.32 8.77 11.86
C PHE A 92 -0.23 9.96 10.89
N PRO A 93 0.48 11.04 11.28
CA PRO A 93 0.45 12.31 10.55
C PRO A 93 0.91 12.22 9.09
N ASP A 94 1.83 11.32 8.77
CA ASP A 94 2.41 11.20 7.41
C ASP A 94 1.68 10.19 6.50
N ALA A 95 0.61 9.55 7.00
CA ALA A 95 -0.05 8.45 6.29
C ALA A 95 -0.81 8.88 5.01
N TYR A 96 -1.14 10.15 4.87
CA TYR A 96 -1.95 10.67 3.75
C TYR A 96 -1.12 10.94 2.49
N ALA A 97 0.18 11.23 2.61
CA ALA A 97 1.05 11.60 1.49
C ALA A 97 1.08 10.55 0.38
N GLN A 98 1.07 9.27 0.75
CA GLN A 98 1.08 8.14 -0.19
C GLN A 98 -0.11 8.11 -1.15
N TRP A 99 -1.22 8.78 -0.80
CA TRP A 99 -2.46 8.78 -1.58
C TRP A 99 -2.57 9.96 -2.54
N GLU A 100 -1.70 10.96 -2.46
CA GLU A 100 -1.78 12.17 -3.28
C GLU A 100 -1.75 11.88 -4.79
N PRO A 101 -0.86 10.99 -5.32
CA PRO A 101 -0.86 10.67 -6.74
C PRO A 101 -2.17 10.02 -7.21
N LEU A 102 -2.69 9.05 -6.45
CA LEU A 102 -3.95 8.38 -6.79
C LEU A 102 -5.14 9.34 -6.64
N ALA A 103 -5.19 10.12 -5.57
CA ALA A 103 -6.24 11.12 -5.35
C ALA A 103 -6.28 12.17 -6.47
N THR A 104 -5.10 12.59 -6.97
CA THR A 104 -4.98 13.51 -8.11
C THR A 104 -5.51 12.88 -9.39
N ALA A 105 -5.15 11.62 -9.68
CA ALA A 105 -5.65 10.91 -10.84
C ALA A 105 -7.17 10.69 -10.79
N LEU A 106 -7.70 10.30 -9.64
CA LEU A 106 -9.13 10.13 -9.40
C LEU A 106 -9.89 11.46 -9.55
N GLN A 107 -9.37 12.54 -8.97
CA GLN A 107 -9.98 13.87 -9.10
C GLN A 107 -10.07 14.27 -10.57
N LYS A 108 -9.00 14.11 -11.34
CA LYS A 108 -8.96 14.44 -12.77
C LYS A 108 -9.96 13.59 -13.57
N ALA A 109 -9.97 12.28 -13.35
CA ALA A 109 -10.87 11.37 -14.07
C ALA A 109 -12.35 11.63 -13.75
N ILE A 110 -12.66 11.83 -12.46
CA ILE A 110 -14.05 12.04 -12.02
C ILE A 110 -14.53 13.44 -12.39
N ALA A 111 -13.70 14.48 -12.28
CA ALA A 111 -14.08 15.85 -12.67
C ALA A 111 -14.47 15.94 -14.14
N ALA A 112 -13.84 15.15 -15.01
CA ALA A 112 -14.18 15.09 -16.43
C ALA A 112 -15.58 14.52 -16.72
N THR A 113 -16.20 13.80 -15.78
CA THR A 113 -17.51 13.19 -15.94
C THR A 113 -18.67 14.11 -15.52
N PHE A 114 -18.38 15.24 -14.86
CA PHE A 114 -19.41 16.20 -14.43
C PHE A 114 -19.62 17.31 -15.47
N PRO A 115 -20.86 17.62 -15.90
CA PRO A 115 -21.16 18.76 -16.75
C PRO A 115 -20.78 20.06 -16.01
N GLY A 116 -19.84 20.83 -16.57
CA GLY A 116 -19.36 22.07 -15.95
C GLY A 116 -18.01 21.96 -15.22
N GLY A 117 -17.21 20.94 -15.54
CA GLY A 117 -15.84 20.78 -14.99
C GLY A 117 -15.07 22.10 -15.01
N GLN A 118 -14.56 22.53 -13.85
CA GLN A 118 -13.88 23.80 -13.63
C GLN A 118 -12.86 24.09 -14.74
N LYS A 119 -13.09 25.19 -15.46
CA LYS A 119 -12.04 25.81 -16.26
C LYS A 119 -11.01 26.37 -15.27
N ASP A 120 -9.85 25.72 -15.22
CA ASP A 120 -8.71 26.19 -14.42
C ASP A 120 -8.35 27.63 -14.87
N LYS A 121 -8.56 28.63 -14.00
CA LYS A 121 -7.85 29.89 -14.13
C LYS A 121 -6.38 29.60 -13.83
N PRO A 122 -5.45 29.99 -14.72
CA PRO A 122 -4.03 29.77 -14.45
C PRO A 122 -3.61 30.62 -13.24
N ALA A 123 -3.22 29.96 -12.17
CA ALA A 123 -2.43 30.58 -11.12
C ALA A 123 -1.05 30.89 -11.72
N LYS A 124 -0.67 32.17 -11.69
CA LYS A 124 0.71 32.58 -11.96
C LYS A 124 1.56 32.11 -10.79
N ASP A 125 2.31 31.06 -11.01
CA ASP A 125 3.45 30.72 -10.16
C ASP A 125 4.67 30.55 -11.03
N GLY A 126 5.58 31.53 -10.91
CA GLY A 126 6.94 31.38 -11.35
C GLY A 126 7.66 30.56 -10.28
N ASP A 127 8.12 29.40 -10.61
CA ASP A 127 9.41 28.92 -10.16
C ASP A 127 9.93 27.84 -11.11
N THR A 128 11.09 28.14 -11.64
CA THR A 128 11.92 27.28 -12.46
C THR A 128 12.64 26.29 -11.57
N SER A 129 12.19 25.04 -11.55
CA SER A 129 13.05 23.94 -11.10
C SER A 129 13.37 23.04 -12.27
N LYS A 130 14.67 22.98 -12.49
CA LYS A 130 15.35 22.24 -13.55
C LYS A 130 14.92 20.77 -13.59
N ASP A 131 14.65 20.32 -14.82
CA ASP A 131 14.52 18.92 -15.21
C ASP A 131 15.64 18.05 -14.62
N THR A 132 15.31 17.21 -13.66
CA THR A 132 16.03 15.97 -13.47
C THR A 132 15.21 14.87 -14.13
N LYS A 133 15.66 14.53 -15.33
CA LYS A 133 15.20 13.43 -16.16
C LYS A 133 15.20 12.13 -15.32
N ALA A 134 14.00 11.70 -14.89
CA ALA A 134 13.83 10.37 -14.35
C ALA A 134 14.20 9.36 -15.45
N PRO A 135 14.99 8.32 -15.16
CA PRO A 135 15.28 7.31 -16.16
C PRO A 135 13.98 6.61 -16.57
N ALA A 136 13.71 6.62 -17.84
CA ALA A 136 12.61 5.88 -18.45
C ALA A 136 12.75 4.40 -18.08
N SER A 137 11.78 3.89 -17.34
CA SER A 137 11.64 2.46 -17.08
C SER A 137 11.26 1.80 -18.40
N GLY A 138 12.26 1.32 -19.13
CA GLY A 138 12.05 0.54 -20.34
C GLY A 138 11.36 -0.78 -19.97
N CYS A 139 10.17 -1.02 -20.50
CA CYS A 139 9.55 -2.33 -20.55
C CYS A 139 10.29 -3.15 -21.65
N GLY A 140 11.49 -3.61 -21.31
CA GLY A 140 12.20 -4.64 -22.08
C GLY A 140 12.27 -5.92 -21.26
N PRO A 141 12.39 -7.11 -21.89
CA PRO A 141 12.68 -8.32 -21.15
C PRO A 141 13.99 -8.12 -20.36
N ALA A 142 14.02 -8.64 -19.13
CA ALA A 142 15.23 -8.62 -18.33
C ALA A 142 16.36 -9.37 -19.04
N GLU A 143 17.61 -8.95 -18.86
CA GLU A 143 18.78 -9.61 -19.48
C GLU A 143 18.93 -11.09 -19.05
N ASP A 144 18.22 -11.51 -18.00
CA ASP A 144 18.14 -12.90 -17.52
C ASP A 144 17.05 -13.74 -18.22
N GLY A 145 16.34 -13.16 -19.20
CA GLY A 145 15.24 -13.82 -19.92
C GLY A 145 13.94 -13.92 -19.11
N SER A 146 13.87 -13.37 -17.89
CA SER A 146 12.63 -13.31 -17.12
C SER A 146 11.77 -12.14 -17.59
N SER A 147 10.44 -12.32 -17.60
CA SER A 147 9.48 -11.25 -17.89
C SER A 147 9.12 -10.40 -16.67
N TYR A 148 9.87 -10.49 -15.58
CA TYR A 148 9.47 -9.97 -14.27
C TYR A 148 10.08 -8.62 -13.91
N GLY A 149 10.91 -8.05 -14.77
CA GLY A 149 11.63 -6.79 -14.52
C GLY A 149 13.05 -7.03 -14.02
N ARG A 150 13.80 -5.95 -13.79
CA ARG A 150 15.21 -6.01 -13.37
C ARG A 150 15.32 -6.07 -11.84
N ILE A 151 16.17 -6.97 -11.32
CA ILE A 151 16.57 -6.98 -9.91
C ILE A 151 17.53 -5.81 -9.68
N PRO A 152 17.26 -4.88 -8.73
CA PRO A 152 18.13 -3.75 -8.50
C PRO A 152 19.52 -4.18 -8.00
N GLU A 153 20.56 -3.58 -8.55
CA GLU A 153 21.94 -3.87 -8.16
C GLU A 153 22.16 -3.63 -6.65
N GLY A 154 22.87 -4.53 -5.99
CA GLY A 154 23.12 -4.46 -4.55
C GLY A 154 21.94 -4.82 -3.63
N SER A 155 20.74 -5.09 -4.18
CA SER A 155 19.58 -5.49 -3.37
C SER A 155 19.61 -6.94 -2.91
N VAL A 156 20.45 -7.77 -3.54
CA VAL A 156 20.68 -9.18 -3.19
C VAL A 156 22.06 -9.32 -2.55
N PRO A 157 22.21 -10.04 -1.43
CA PRO A 157 23.50 -10.26 -0.81
C PRO A 157 24.51 -10.89 -1.78
N LYS A 158 25.76 -10.37 -1.76
CA LYS A 158 26.83 -10.86 -2.65
C LYS A 158 27.02 -12.37 -2.50
N GLY A 159 27.01 -13.08 -3.62
CA GLY A 159 27.19 -14.54 -3.65
C GLY A 159 25.93 -15.35 -3.36
N TYR A 160 24.78 -14.71 -3.13
CA TYR A 160 23.53 -15.46 -3.00
C TYR A 160 23.08 -15.99 -4.37
N ALA A 161 22.69 -17.25 -4.37
CA ALA A 161 21.97 -17.89 -5.47
C ALA A 161 20.84 -18.72 -4.87
N ILE A 162 19.71 -18.80 -5.58
CA ILE A 162 18.58 -19.64 -5.15
C ILE A 162 19.08 -21.11 -5.12
N PRO A 163 18.92 -21.83 -3.98
CA PRO A 163 19.37 -23.19 -3.85
C PRO A 163 18.85 -24.10 -4.96
N LYS A 164 19.74 -24.83 -5.62
CA LYS A 164 19.39 -25.67 -6.78
C LYS A 164 18.56 -26.88 -6.40
N ASP A 165 18.69 -27.34 -5.18
CA ASP A 165 17.97 -28.48 -4.55
C ASP A 165 16.61 -28.10 -3.96
N ALA A 166 16.24 -26.81 -3.97
CA ALA A 166 14.93 -26.37 -3.54
C ALA A 166 13.83 -26.82 -4.52
N ASP A 167 12.62 -26.98 -4.00
CA ASP A 167 11.44 -27.30 -4.82
C ASP A 167 11.33 -26.36 -6.02
N PRO A 168 11.05 -26.85 -7.24
CA PRO A 168 10.98 -26.01 -8.44
C PRO A 168 9.96 -24.87 -8.34
N LYS A 169 8.83 -25.07 -7.65
CA LYS A 169 7.84 -24.01 -7.44
C LYS A 169 8.33 -22.99 -6.41
N ALA A 170 8.99 -23.44 -5.34
CA ALA A 170 9.63 -22.55 -4.38
C ALA A 170 10.71 -21.68 -5.06
N ARG A 171 11.55 -22.26 -5.91
CA ARG A 171 12.57 -21.54 -6.68
C ARG A 171 11.92 -20.46 -7.57
N LYS A 172 10.85 -20.80 -8.27
CA LYS A 172 10.12 -19.84 -9.12
C LYS A 172 9.46 -18.72 -8.31
N ALA A 173 8.91 -19.05 -7.13
CA ALA A 173 8.33 -18.05 -6.24
C ALA A 173 9.39 -17.11 -5.68
N ILE A 174 10.55 -17.61 -5.24
CA ILE A 174 11.67 -16.81 -4.76
C ILE A 174 12.19 -15.90 -5.87
N ASP A 175 12.41 -16.43 -7.06
CA ASP A 175 12.88 -15.68 -8.23
C ASP A 175 11.94 -14.51 -8.54
N TRP A 176 10.65 -14.78 -8.65
CA TRP A 176 9.68 -13.73 -8.89
C TRP A 176 9.67 -12.66 -7.78
N ALA A 177 9.75 -13.09 -6.51
CA ALA A 177 9.77 -12.16 -5.39
C ALA A 177 11.02 -11.27 -5.39
N MET A 178 12.17 -11.79 -5.80
CA MET A 178 13.42 -11.02 -5.94
C MET A 178 13.29 -9.90 -6.98
N HIS A 179 12.51 -10.09 -8.03
CA HIS A 179 12.22 -9.05 -9.02
C HIS A 179 11.29 -7.94 -8.48
N GLN A 180 10.73 -8.08 -7.28
CA GLN A 180 9.99 -7.01 -6.61
C GLN A 180 10.87 -6.20 -5.62
N LEU A 181 12.15 -6.55 -5.44
CA LEU A 181 13.06 -5.83 -4.55
C LEU A 181 13.12 -4.34 -4.89
N GLY A 182 13.18 -3.50 -3.86
CA GLY A 182 13.23 -2.06 -4.00
C GLY A 182 11.87 -1.38 -4.22
N THR A 183 10.81 -2.13 -4.57
CA THR A 183 9.47 -1.54 -4.70
C THR A 183 8.90 -1.20 -3.33
N MET A 184 8.27 -0.02 -3.22
CA MET A 184 7.76 0.44 -1.92
C MET A 184 6.57 -0.40 -1.46
N TYR A 185 6.58 -0.72 -0.16
CA TYR A 185 5.45 -1.37 0.49
C TYR A 185 4.17 -0.56 0.36
N GLN A 186 3.05 -1.22 0.09
CA GLN A 186 1.73 -0.64 0.14
C GLN A 186 0.78 -1.55 0.93
N TRP A 187 0.30 -1.07 2.07
CA TRP A 187 -0.69 -1.82 2.86
C TRP A 187 -1.97 -2.05 2.07
N GLY A 188 -2.42 -3.31 2.01
CA GLY A 188 -3.58 -3.71 1.20
C GLY A 188 -3.31 -3.75 -0.31
N GLY A 189 -2.09 -3.48 -0.74
CA GLY A 189 -1.70 -3.54 -2.15
C GLY A 189 -1.78 -4.96 -2.71
N SER A 190 -2.09 -5.07 -3.99
CA SER A 190 -2.36 -6.35 -4.67
C SER A 190 -1.11 -7.10 -5.13
N CYS A 191 0.01 -6.42 -5.22
CA CYS A 191 1.27 -6.91 -5.79
C CYS A 191 1.17 -7.36 -7.27
N THR A 192 0.17 -6.88 -8.00
CA THR A 192 -0.04 -7.23 -9.41
C THR A 192 0.74 -6.35 -10.38
N ALA A 193 1.17 -5.17 -9.92
CA ALA A 193 1.95 -4.21 -10.71
C ALA A 193 2.89 -3.42 -9.76
N ALA A 194 3.81 -4.14 -9.09
CA ALA A 194 4.65 -3.57 -8.03
C ALA A 194 5.53 -2.40 -8.48
N HIS A 195 5.97 -2.40 -9.74
CA HIS A 195 6.74 -1.32 -10.38
C HIS A 195 5.86 -0.28 -11.09
N GLY A 196 4.55 -0.49 -11.10
CA GLY A 196 3.59 0.41 -11.76
C GLY A 196 3.37 1.71 -10.99
N PRO A 197 2.72 2.69 -11.66
CA PRO A 197 2.44 3.99 -11.05
C PRO A 197 1.34 3.92 -9.97
N ASP A 198 0.47 2.91 -10.02
CA ASP A 198 -0.59 2.73 -9.03
C ASP A 198 -0.02 2.13 -7.72
N PRO A 199 -0.09 2.87 -6.59
CA PRO A 199 0.34 2.33 -5.31
C PRO A 199 -0.38 1.04 -4.92
N MET A 200 -1.64 0.85 -5.32
CA MET A 200 -2.40 -0.38 -5.01
C MET A 200 -1.92 -1.60 -5.80
N GLY A 201 -1.18 -1.40 -6.88
CA GLY A 201 -0.45 -2.45 -7.57
C GLY A 201 0.79 -2.94 -6.84
N ARG A 202 1.29 -2.17 -5.85
CA ARG A 202 2.47 -2.53 -5.03
C ARG A 202 2.14 -3.63 -4.05
N CYS A 203 3.18 -4.15 -3.38
CA CYS A 203 3.06 -5.28 -2.48
C CYS A 203 2.85 -4.88 -1.02
N ASP A 204 1.98 -5.59 -0.30
CA ASP A 204 2.11 -5.79 1.14
C ASP A 204 2.75 -7.16 1.42
N CYS A 205 2.92 -7.52 2.70
CA CYS A 205 3.60 -8.75 3.06
C CYS A 205 2.91 -10.01 2.50
N SER A 206 1.60 -10.10 2.64
CA SER A 206 0.83 -11.27 2.21
C SER A 206 0.56 -11.30 0.71
N SER A 207 0.39 -10.15 0.05
CA SER A 207 0.23 -10.12 -1.40
C SER A 207 1.54 -10.43 -2.13
N LEU A 208 2.70 -10.08 -1.58
CA LEU A 208 3.99 -10.51 -2.12
C LEU A 208 4.08 -12.03 -2.16
N MET A 209 3.72 -12.71 -1.06
CA MET A 209 3.70 -14.18 -1.00
C MET A 209 2.66 -14.76 -1.96
N GLN A 210 1.45 -14.19 -1.96
CA GLN A 210 0.35 -14.63 -2.82
C GLN A 210 0.76 -14.58 -4.31
N GLN A 211 1.30 -13.47 -4.78
CA GLN A 211 1.67 -13.32 -6.18
C GLN A 211 2.91 -14.15 -6.56
N ALA A 212 3.90 -14.24 -5.67
CA ALA A 212 5.06 -15.10 -5.88
C ALA A 212 4.66 -16.56 -6.12
N TYR A 213 3.79 -17.06 -5.27
CA TYR A 213 3.29 -18.43 -5.41
C TYR A 213 2.30 -18.59 -6.56
N ALA A 214 1.49 -17.60 -6.88
CA ALA A 214 0.62 -17.64 -8.07
C ALA A 214 1.45 -17.80 -9.36
N LYS A 215 2.60 -17.15 -9.46
CA LYS A 215 3.55 -17.34 -10.59
C LYS A 215 4.15 -18.74 -10.63
N ALA A 216 4.24 -19.41 -9.50
CA ALA A 216 4.67 -20.80 -9.40
C ALA A 216 3.52 -21.82 -9.56
N GLY A 217 2.29 -21.35 -9.84
CA GLY A 217 1.12 -22.20 -10.00
C GLY A 217 0.53 -22.69 -8.68
N VAL A 218 0.76 -21.98 -7.57
CA VAL A 218 0.19 -22.27 -6.25
C VAL A 218 -0.67 -21.09 -5.83
N GLN A 219 -1.93 -21.35 -5.49
CA GLN A 219 -2.85 -20.31 -5.05
C GLN A 219 -2.82 -20.18 -3.53
N LEU A 220 -2.48 -18.98 -3.04
CA LEU A 220 -2.57 -18.63 -1.63
C LEU A 220 -3.70 -17.63 -1.41
N THR A 221 -4.30 -17.67 -0.23
CA THR A 221 -5.28 -16.67 0.18
C THR A 221 -4.65 -15.29 0.40
N ARG A 222 -5.47 -14.26 0.54
CA ARG A 222 -4.99 -12.86 0.48
C ARG A 222 -4.28 -12.37 1.75
N THR A 223 -4.60 -12.90 2.92
CA THR A 223 -4.15 -12.32 4.19
C THR A 223 -3.25 -13.25 4.98
N THR A 224 -2.37 -12.69 5.82
CA THR A 224 -1.54 -13.47 6.75
C THR A 224 -2.37 -14.37 7.65
N TYR A 225 -3.56 -13.91 8.06
CA TYR A 225 -4.48 -14.65 8.96
C TYR A 225 -5.01 -15.94 8.35
N THR A 226 -5.10 -16.01 7.04
CA THR A 226 -5.52 -17.20 6.31
C THR A 226 -4.34 -18.00 5.79
N GLN A 227 -3.28 -17.34 5.29
CA GLN A 227 -2.06 -18.00 4.81
C GLN A 227 -1.38 -18.85 5.91
N VAL A 228 -1.46 -18.43 7.17
CA VAL A 228 -0.90 -19.19 8.29
C VAL A 228 -1.55 -20.56 8.50
N ASN A 229 -2.69 -20.82 7.87
CA ASN A 229 -3.39 -22.09 7.93
C ASN A 229 -3.21 -22.95 6.66
N GLU A 230 -2.43 -22.47 5.67
CA GLU A 230 -2.21 -23.17 4.41
C GLU A 230 -0.97 -24.06 4.45
N GLY A 231 -0.98 -25.10 3.64
CA GLY A 231 0.13 -26.05 3.55
C GLY A 231 0.38 -26.84 4.84
N LYS A 232 1.61 -27.31 4.99
CA LYS A 232 2.04 -28.11 6.16
C LYS A 232 2.73 -27.22 7.19
N ALA A 233 2.43 -27.40 8.48
CA ALA A 233 3.20 -26.81 9.56
C ALA A 233 4.63 -27.38 9.56
N VAL A 234 5.62 -26.52 9.70
CA VAL A 234 7.05 -26.86 9.72
C VAL A 234 7.68 -26.33 11.00
N SER A 235 8.55 -27.13 11.61
CA SER A 235 9.34 -26.65 12.74
C SER A 235 10.44 -25.68 12.26
N PRO A 236 10.73 -24.59 12.98
CA PRO A 236 11.74 -23.60 12.58
C PRO A 236 13.16 -24.14 12.34
N ASP A 237 13.49 -25.29 12.91
CA ASP A 237 14.76 -26.01 12.69
C ASP A 237 14.80 -26.79 11.36
N LYS A 238 13.65 -26.94 10.67
CA LYS A 238 13.50 -27.70 9.42
C LYS A 238 13.12 -26.83 8.23
N LEU A 239 13.49 -25.55 8.27
CA LEU A 239 13.24 -24.59 7.21
C LEU A 239 13.85 -25.04 5.87
N GLN A 240 13.08 -24.89 4.80
CA GLN A 240 13.53 -25.07 3.42
C GLN A 240 13.18 -23.83 2.60
N PRO A 241 13.95 -23.53 1.53
CA PRO A 241 13.65 -22.41 0.64
C PRO A 241 12.21 -22.48 0.12
N GLY A 242 11.49 -21.37 0.22
CA GLY A 242 10.07 -21.27 -0.10
C GLY A 242 9.15 -21.31 1.12
N ASP A 243 9.61 -21.77 2.28
CA ASP A 243 8.75 -21.78 3.47
C ASP A 243 8.30 -20.36 3.84
N LEU A 244 7.02 -20.20 4.14
CA LEU A 244 6.43 -18.97 4.64
C LEU A 244 6.70 -18.85 6.15
N ILE A 245 7.32 -17.75 6.54
CA ILE A 245 7.65 -17.44 7.94
C ILE A 245 6.72 -16.35 8.43
N PHE A 246 5.98 -16.63 9.50
CA PHE A 246 5.04 -15.70 10.11
C PHE A 246 5.60 -15.11 11.40
N SER A 247 5.37 -13.82 11.59
CA SER A 247 5.85 -13.06 12.75
C SER A 247 4.84 -11.97 13.13
N ARG A 248 5.12 -11.29 14.25
CA ARG A 248 4.29 -10.24 14.86
C ARG A 248 2.93 -10.74 15.31
N SER A 249 2.45 -10.23 16.45
CA SER A 249 1.21 -10.64 17.12
C SER A 249 1.27 -12.07 17.63
N THR A 250 0.38 -12.99 17.21
CA THR A 250 0.32 -14.38 17.68
C THR A 250 0.46 -15.39 16.55
N ALA A 251 0.78 -16.65 16.89
CA ALA A 251 0.89 -17.73 15.90
C ALA A 251 -0.44 -18.02 15.18
N GLN A 252 -1.57 -17.81 15.86
CA GLN A 252 -2.91 -18.03 15.29
C GLN A 252 -3.36 -16.82 14.44
N ARG A 253 -2.82 -15.64 14.71
CA ARG A 253 -3.19 -14.42 14.02
C ARG A 253 -1.97 -13.53 13.76
N PRO A 254 -1.03 -13.99 12.93
CA PRO A 254 0.19 -13.23 12.64
C PRO A 254 -0.11 -12.01 11.76
N GLU A 255 0.61 -10.93 11.99
CA GLU A 255 0.43 -9.67 11.25
C GLU A 255 1.50 -9.47 10.17
N HIS A 256 2.46 -10.38 10.08
CA HIS A 256 3.52 -10.29 9.08
C HIS A 256 3.94 -11.66 8.56
N VAL A 257 4.35 -11.68 7.28
CA VAL A 257 4.87 -12.87 6.59
C VAL A 257 6.02 -12.51 5.67
N GLY A 258 6.99 -13.40 5.56
CA GLY A 258 8.05 -13.38 4.57
C GLY A 258 8.30 -14.80 4.05
N MET A 259 9.14 -14.92 3.03
CA MET A 259 9.51 -16.22 2.44
C MET A 259 10.99 -16.51 2.71
N PHE A 260 11.26 -17.66 3.27
CA PHE A 260 12.63 -18.14 3.46
C PHE A 260 13.29 -18.45 2.12
N MET A 261 14.47 -17.90 1.90
CA MET A 261 15.19 -18.01 0.62
C MET A 261 16.30 -19.07 0.66
N GLY A 262 16.55 -19.68 1.83
CA GLY A 262 17.78 -20.41 2.09
C GLY A 262 18.90 -19.48 2.59
N ALA A 263 20.06 -20.04 2.92
CA ALA A 263 21.24 -19.31 3.39
C ALA A 263 20.98 -18.33 4.54
N GLY A 264 19.98 -18.60 5.39
CA GLY A 264 19.60 -17.72 6.49
C GLY A 264 18.98 -16.37 6.08
N LEU A 265 18.37 -16.30 4.90
CA LEU A 265 17.77 -15.08 4.32
C LEU A 265 16.27 -15.20 4.16
N VAL A 266 15.57 -14.07 4.33
CA VAL A 266 14.11 -13.95 4.16
C VAL A 266 13.82 -12.75 3.27
N ILE A 267 12.97 -12.92 2.27
CA ILE A 267 12.43 -11.82 1.48
C ILE A 267 11.08 -11.38 2.04
N GLU A 268 10.89 -10.07 2.17
CA GLU A 268 9.69 -9.49 2.78
C GLU A 268 9.29 -8.14 2.15
N ALA A 269 8.00 -7.83 2.22
CA ALA A 269 7.48 -6.47 2.12
C ALA A 269 7.14 -5.99 3.54
N PRO A 270 7.98 -5.16 4.20
CA PRO A 270 7.98 -5.08 5.68
C PRO A 270 6.91 -4.19 6.28
N LYS A 271 6.72 -2.97 5.80
CA LYS A 271 5.75 -1.97 6.25
C LYS A 271 5.80 -0.69 5.42
N THR A 272 4.80 0.17 5.57
CA THR A 272 4.76 1.51 4.96
C THR A 272 6.07 2.28 5.19
N GLY A 273 6.57 2.93 4.13
CA GLY A 273 7.81 3.71 4.13
C GLY A 273 9.08 2.85 3.97
N LYS A 274 8.94 1.55 3.77
CA LYS A 274 10.08 0.65 3.49
C LYS A 274 9.84 -0.14 2.20
N PRO A 275 10.90 -0.40 1.43
CA PRO A 275 10.79 -1.22 0.22
C PRO A 275 10.75 -2.72 0.53
N VAL A 276 10.32 -3.51 -0.47
CA VAL A 276 10.57 -4.96 -0.51
C VAL A 276 12.07 -5.19 -0.40
N ARG A 277 12.48 -6.09 0.48
CA ARG A 277 13.88 -6.28 0.84
C ARG A 277 14.19 -7.72 1.27
N ILE A 278 15.47 -8.02 1.36
CA ILE A 278 15.99 -9.25 1.97
C ILE A 278 16.53 -8.90 3.38
N THR A 279 16.20 -9.74 4.35
CA THR A 279 16.65 -9.60 5.76
C THR A 279 17.21 -10.91 6.27
N PRO A 280 18.15 -10.87 7.25
CA PRO A 280 18.61 -12.08 7.89
C PRO A 280 17.50 -12.77 8.69
N LEU A 281 17.43 -14.10 8.59
CA LEU A 281 16.48 -14.92 9.36
C LEU A 281 16.62 -14.72 10.88
N LYS A 282 17.83 -14.48 11.37
CA LYS A 282 18.11 -14.23 12.79
C LYS A 282 17.37 -13.02 13.38
N ASP A 283 16.91 -12.10 12.51
CA ASP A 283 16.18 -10.89 12.92
C ASP A 283 14.65 -11.14 13.00
N TRP A 284 14.21 -12.40 12.75
CA TRP A 284 12.81 -12.78 12.75
C TRP A 284 12.39 -13.46 14.05
N ALA A 285 11.39 -12.91 14.74
CA ALA A 285 10.67 -13.62 15.81
C ALA A 285 9.65 -14.57 15.15
N ILE A 286 10.05 -15.82 14.93
CA ILE A 286 9.25 -16.81 14.22
C ILE A 286 8.12 -17.29 15.11
N LEU A 287 6.87 -17.11 14.70
CA LEU A 287 5.66 -17.57 15.39
C LEU A 287 5.09 -18.86 14.76
N ALA A 288 5.18 -18.96 13.46
CA ALA A 288 4.74 -20.13 12.69
C ALA A 288 5.50 -20.22 11.37
N VAL A 289 5.59 -21.43 10.83
CA VAL A 289 6.15 -21.69 9.49
C VAL A 289 5.19 -22.59 8.72
N ARG A 290 5.02 -22.30 7.42
CA ARG A 290 4.20 -23.09 6.52
C ARG A 290 4.95 -23.44 5.24
N ARG A 291 4.91 -24.72 4.86
CA ARG A 291 5.36 -25.22 3.57
C ARG A 291 4.17 -25.47 2.68
N VAL A 292 4.11 -24.77 1.56
CA VAL A 292 2.96 -24.76 0.63
C VAL A 292 3.25 -25.49 -0.68
N VAL A 293 4.47 -26.02 -0.82
CA VAL A 293 4.93 -26.87 -1.94
C VAL A 293 5.73 -28.05 -1.46
#